data_a55bfa4fcd97d4ea8593ab74815f331f
#
_entry.id   a55bfa4fcd97d4ea8593ab74815f331f
#
_cell.length_a   1.000
_cell.length_b   1.000
_cell.length_c   1.000
_cell.angle_alpha   90.00
_cell.angle_beta   90.00
_cell.angle_gamma   90.00
#
_symmetry.space_group_name_H-M   'P 1'
#
loop_
_entity.id
_entity.type
_entity.pdbx_description
1 polymer ?
#
loop_
_entity_poly.entity_id
_entity_poly.type
_entity_poly.pdbx_seq_one_letter_code
_entity_poly.pdbx_strand_id
1 'polypeptide(L)'
;MSPRPANPRVRDALLDAARSEFGRAGVAQARVEDIARAAGVSKGAFYLHFDSKEEAFREILHRFLGVLEDHSTRRREAELRFERDVGRPGRETTLQQTLDLDCKLDAELLESLWRNRLIVAALDRAAGPPCLDIVSDFRRRMRSMVGSRIALKQQEGWLRADVDPEVIVDVLLGTYEGYARRMLGMKAKPDFDRWARAFLSLLYQGIRDPSSGARASATHT
;
A
#
# COMPACT_ATOMS: atom_id res chain seq x y z
N MET A 1 -23.88 33.38 17.39
CA MET A 1 -22.44 33.19 17.06
C MET A 1 -22.33 32.11 16.02
N SER A 2 -21.95 32.45 14.79
CA SER A 2 -21.72 31.43 13.76
C SER A 2 -20.55 30.52 14.16
N PRO A 3 -20.65 29.21 13.97
CA PRO A 3 -19.55 28.31 14.27
C PRO A 3 -18.33 28.70 13.42
N ARG A 4 -17.18 28.86 14.09
CA ARG A 4 -15.91 29.17 13.43
C ARG A 4 -15.61 28.05 12.44
N PRO A 5 -15.35 28.33 11.15
CA PRO A 5 -15.07 27.28 10.18
C PRO A 5 -13.91 26.43 10.66
N ALA A 6 -14.06 25.11 10.51
CA ALA A 6 -13.07 24.13 10.94
C ALA A 6 -11.72 24.43 10.26
N ASN A 7 -10.67 24.69 11.05
CA ASN A 7 -9.35 25.04 10.54
C ASN A 7 -8.64 23.79 9.96
N PRO A 8 -8.32 23.74 8.66
CA PRO A 8 -7.67 22.57 8.05
C PRO A 8 -6.37 22.16 8.76
N ARG A 9 -5.57 23.11 9.23
CA ARG A 9 -4.33 22.82 9.97
C ARG A 9 -4.58 22.10 11.28
N VAL A 10 -5.66 22.43 11.98
CA VAL A 10 -6.06 21.74 13.22
C VAL A 10 -6.52 20.32 12.90
N ARG A 11 -7.29 20.15 11.80
CA ARG A 11 -7.73 18.82 11.36
C ARG A 11 -6.54 17.90 11.04
N ASP A 12 -5.54 18.40 10.34
CA ASP A 12 -4.34 17.62 10.00
C ASP A 12 -3.51 17.29 11.25
N ALA A 13 -3.33 18.23 12.17
CA ALA A 13 -2.66 17.98 13.45
C ALA A 13 -3.39 16.92 14.30
N LEU A 14 -4.72 16.92 14.30
CA LEU A 14 -5.54 15.91 14.97
C LEU A 14 -5.37 14.53 14.32
N LEU A 15 -5.32 14.45 12.98
CA LEU A 15 -5.10 13.17 12.27
C LEU A 15 -3.69 12.62 12.52
N ASP A 16 -2.66 13.46 12.59
CA ASP A 16 -1.30 13.04 12.89
C ASP A 16 -1.17 12.53 14.34
N ALA A 17 -1.80 13.23 15.29
CA ALA A 17 -1.89 12.79 16.69
C ALA A 17 -2.67 11.47 16.82
N ALA A 18 -3.81 11.37 16.14
CA ALA A 18 -4.64 10.18 16.12
C ALA A 18 -3.90 8.97 15.51
N ARG A 19 -3.15 9.17 14.40
CA ARG A 19 -2.31 8.15 13.79
C ARG A 19 -1.29 7.57 14.78
N SER A 20 -0.63 8.44 15.52
CA SER A 20 0.35 8.04 16.54
C SER A 20 -0.30 7.28 17.68
N GLU A 21 -1.44 7.77 18.20
CA GLU A 21 -2.14 7.14 19.32
C GLU A 21 -2.78 5.80 18.93
N PHE A 22 -3.38 5.71 17.74
CA PHE A 22 -3.94 4.46 17.22
C PHE A 22 -2.85 3.42 16.94
N GLY A 23 -1.70 3.84 16.42
CA GLY A 23 -0.56 2.96 16.24
C GLY A 23 -0.01 2.41 17.55
N ARG A 24 -0.03 3.22 18.64
CA ARG A 24 0.46 2.85 19.96
C ARG A 24 -0.51 1.97 20.75
N ALA A 25 -1.77 2.40 20.87
CA ALA A 25 -2.77 1.81 21.78
C ALA A 25 -3.85 0.98 21.07
N GLY A 26 -4.00 1.14 19.74
CA GLY A 26 -5.14 0.67 18.99
C GLY A 26 -6.33 1.63 19.09
N VAL A 27 -7.22 1.61 18.11
CA VAL A 27 -8.38 2.53 18.05
C VAL A 27 -9.31 2.35 19.25
N ALA A 28 -9.57 1.12 19.67
CA ALA A 28 -10.46 0.83 20.78
C ALA A 28 -10.01 1.47 22.10
N GLN A 29 -8.71 1.42 22.39
CA GLN A 29 -8.13 1.90 23.66
C GLN A 29 -7.72 3.38 23.61
N ALA A 30 -7.57 3.97 22.42
CA ALA A 30 -7.21 5.37 22.24
C ALA A 30 -8.28 6.30 22.84
N ARG A 31 -7.82 7.37 23.51
CA ARG A 31 -8.69 8.38 24.10
C ARG A 31 -8.64 9.67 23.29
N VAL A 32 -9.81 10.27 23.07
CA VAL A 32 -9.90 11.56 22.35
C VAL A 32 -9.14 12.67 23.09
N GLU A 33 -9.11 12.60 24.42
CA GLU A 33 -8.36 13.54 25.25
C GLU A 33 -6.85 13.51 24.98
N ASP A 34 -6.30 12.32 24.78
CA ASP A 34 -4.86 12.14 24.51
C ASP A 34 -4.52 12.59 23.09
N ILE A 35 -5.39 12.31 22.11
CA ILE A 35 -5.28 12.79 20.73
C ILE A 35 -5.31 14.32 20.70
N ALA A 36 -6.30 14.93 21.34
CA ALA A 36 -6.44 16.40 21.38
C ALA A 36 -5.25 17.07 22.06
N ARG A 37 -4.80 16.53 23.19
CA ARG A 37 -3.60 17.01 23.90
C ARG A 37 -2.35 16.93 23.03
N ALA A 38 -2.14 15.81 22.32
CA ALA A 38 -1.00 15.63 21.43
C ALA A 38 -1.05 16.58 20.23
N ALA A 39 -2.25 16.94 19.76
CA ALA A 39 -2.46 17.93 18.70
C ALA A 39 -2.39 19.39 19.19
N GLY A 40 -2.21 19.63 20.51
CA GLY A 40 -2.17 20.97 21.10
C GLY A 40 -3.52 21.69 21.13
N VAL A 41 -4.64 20.95 21.17
CA VAL A 41 -5.99 21.50 21.17
C VAL A 41 -6.86 20.92 22.29
N SER A 42 -8.04 21.52 22.54
CA SER A 42 -9.00 20.99 23.50
C SER A 42 -9.77 19.78 22.96
N LYS A 43 -10.33 18.96 23.87
CA LYS A 43 -11.26 17.89 23.50
C LYS A 43 -12.46 18.39 22.67
N GLY A 44 -12.98 19.57 23.02
CA GLY A 44 -14.07 20.22 22.26
C GLY A 44 -13.66 20.55 20.82
N ALA A 45 -12.40 20.94 20.60
CA ALA A 45 -11.88 21.20 19.26
C ALA A 45 -11.81 19.90 18.42
N PHE A 46 -11.54 18.74 19.01
CA PHE A 46 -11.63 17.46 18.31
C PHE A 46 -13.03 17.23 17.73
N TYR A 47 -14.06 17.43 18.56
CA TYR A 47 -15.46 17.21 18.15
C TYR A 47 -16.02 18.26 17.18
N LEU A 48 -15.29 19.37 16.95
CA LEU A 48 -15.59 20.29 15.83
C LEU A 48 -15.13 19.73 14.46
N HIS A 49 -14.25 18.70 14.46
CA HIS A 49 -13.66 18.13 13.24
C HIS A 49 -14.10 16.71 12.97
N PHE A 50 -14.41 15.92 14.02
CA PHE A 50 -14.74 14.50 13.93
C PHE A 50 -15.83 14.16 14.94
N ASP A 51 -16.86 13.44 14.52
CA ASP A 51 -17.95 12.98 15.41
C ASP A 51 -17.46 11.88 16.38
N SER A 52 -16.42 11.14 15.98
CA SER A 52 -15.82 10.07 16.79
C SER A 52 -14.36 9.80 16.41
N LYS A 53 -13.65 9.06 17.26
CA LYS A 53 -12.30 8.59 16.94
C LYS A 53 -12.30 7.56 15.79
N GLU A 54 -13.38 6.83 15.62
CA GLU A 54 -13.59 5.89 14.52
C GLU A 54 -13.73 6.63 13.18
N GLU A 55 -14.36 7.80 13.17
CA GLU A 55 -14.41 8.66 12.00
C GLU A 55 -13.02 9.19 11.62
N ALA A 56 -12.25 9.65 12.60
CA ALA A 56 -10.87 10.05 12.38
C ALA A 56 -10.02 8.88 11.83
N PHE A 57 -10.25 7.66 12.33
CA PHE A 57 -9.58 6.46 11.83
C PHE A 57 -9.99 6.14 10.37
N ARG A 58 -11.27 6.24 10.04
CA ARG A 58 -11.76 6.06 8.66
C ARG A 58 -11.10 7.05 7.71
N GLU A 59 -10.96 8.32 8.10
CA GLU A 59 -10.28 9.32 7.28
C GLU A 59 -8.78 9.02 7.12
N ILE A 60 -8.11 8.58 8.18
CA ILE A 60 -6.70 8.15 8.11
C ILE A 60 -6.54 7.02 7.08
N LEU A 61 -7.41 6.01 7.12
CA LEU A 61 -7.36 4.91 6.16
C LEU A 61 -7.70 5.35 4.73
N HIS A 62 -8.66 6.26 4.57
CA HIS A 62 -9.00 6.83 3.27
C HIS A 62 -7.81 7.58 2.67
N ARG A 63 -7.13 8.43 3.45
CA ARG A 63 -5.91 9.14 3.01
C ARG A 63 -4.79 8.17 2.67
N PHE A 64 -4.62 7.11 3.46
CA PHE A 64 -3.62 6.08 3.20
C PHE A 64 -3.93 5.29 1.92
N LEU A 65 -5.18 4.96 1.68
CA LEU A 65 -5.60 4.33 0.42
C LEU A 65 -5.26 5.23 -0.78
N GLY A 66 -5.53 6.54 -0.70
CA GLY A 66 -5.14 7.50 -1.74
C GLY A 66 -3.64 7.49 -2.03
N VAL A 67 -2.79 7.40 -0.99
CA VAL A 67 -1.32 7.27 -1.17
C VAL A 67 -0.96 6.00 -1.94
N LEU A 68 -1.66 4.89 -1.70
CA LEU A 68 -1.42 3.62 -2.39
C LEU A 68 -1.97 3.62 -3.83
N GLU A 69 -3.11 4.28 -4.06
CA GLU A 69 -3.68 4.51 -5.39
C GLU A 69 -2.76 5.39 -6.25
N ASP A 70 -2.23 6.48 -5.69
CA ASP A 70 -1.24 7.33 -6.37
C ASP A 70 0.03 6.54 -6.72
N HIS A 71 0.49 5.68 -5.81
CA HIS A 71 1.62 4.79 -6.09
C HIS A 71 1.30 3.83 -7.25
N SER A 72 0.12 3.22 -7.24
CA SER A 72 -0.34 2.32 -8.31
C SER A 72 -0.40 3.04 -9.67
N THR A 73 -0.88 4.27 -9.70
CA THR A 73 -0.94 5.12 -10.90
C THR A 73 0.46 5.43 -11.45
N ARG A 74 1.36 5.92 -10.58
CA ARG A 74 2.76 6.20 -10.97
C ARG A 74 3.47 4.94 -11.48
N ARG A 75 3.20 3.80 -10.86
CA ARG A 75 3.74 2.51 -11.32
C ARG A 75 3.26 2.19 -12.74
N ARG A 76 1.97 2.33 -13.03
CA ARG A 76 1.43 2.09 -14.38
C ARG A 76 2.06 3.03 -15.41
N GLU A 77 2.22 4.29 -15.09
CA GLU A 77 2.89 5.25 -15.96
C GLU A 77 4.36 4.89 -16.23
N ALA A 78 5.08 4.39 -15.22
CA ALA A 78 6.45 3.93 -15.37
C ALA A 78 6.54 2.67 -16.24
N GLU A 79 5.63 1.73 -16.07
CA GLU A 79 5.50 0.53 -16.90
C GLU A 79 5.23 0.88 -18.37
N LEU A 80 4.30 1.79 -18.64
CA LEU A 80 3.99 2.26 -20.00
C LEU A 80 5.16 3.02 -20.66
N ARG A 81 5.91 3.81 -19.88
CA ARG A 81 7.14 4.43 -20.37
C ARG A 81 8.20 3.39 -20.73
N PHE A 82 8.39 2.41 -19.86
CA PHE A 82 9.32 1.30 -20.09
C PHE A 82 8.97 0.52 -21.35
N GLU A 83 7.68 0.17 -21.55
CA GLU A 83 7.20 -0.49 -22.78
C GLU A 83 7.52 0.30 -24.05
N ARG A 84 7.33 1.61 -24.01
CA ARG A 84 7.61 2.49 -25.16
C ARG A 84 9.10 2.63 -25.45
N ASP A 85 9.92 2.75 -24.39
CA ASP A 85 11.34 3.17 -24.53
C ASP A 85 12.29 1.95 -24.64
N VAL A 86 11.93 0.81 -24.07
CA VAL A 86 12.75 -0.40 -23.99
C VAL A 86 12.10 -1.60 -24.67
N GLY A 87 10.75 -1.64 -24.72
CA GLY A 87 9.97 -2.72 -25.32
C GLY A 87 9.19 -3.56 -24.30
N ARG A 88 8.36 -4.45 -24.82
CA ARG A 88 7.51 -5.32 -24.00
C ARG A 88 8.30 -6.41 -23.30
N PRO A 89 8.06 -6.65 -21.99
CA PRO A 89 8.70 -7.71 -21.25
C PRO A 89 8.49 -9.09 -21.90
N GLY A 90 9.60 -9.82 -21.99
CA GLY A 90 9.61 -11.17 -22.55
C GLY A 90 9.63 -11.25 -24.08
N ARG A 91 9.47 -10.14 -24.79
CA ARG A 91 9.63 -10.06 -26.25
C ARG A 91 10.90 -9.33 -26.68
N GLU A 92 11.12 -8.16 -26.09
CA GLU A 92 12.17 -7.21 -26.50
C GLU A 92 13.10 -6.86 -25.34
N THR A 93 12.73 -7.22 -24.12
CA THR A 93 13.50 -6.93 -22.90
C THR A 93 13.96 -8.19 -22.21
N THR A 94 15.06 -8.07 -21.48
CA THR A 94 15.55 -9.15 -20.61
C THR A 94 14.74 -9.19 -19.31
N LEU A 95 14.74 -10.36 -18.67
CA LEU A 95 14.21 -10.53 -17.32
C LEU A 95 14.83 -9.53 -16.35
N GLN A 96 16.13 -9.28 -16.49
CA GLN A 96 16.87 -8.37 -15.62
C GLN A 96 16.34 -6.94 -15.71
N GLN A 97 16.12 -6.41 -16.93
CA GLN A 97 15.58 -5.05 -17.13
C GLN A 97 14.20 -4.88 -16.50
N THR A 98 13.31 -5.89 -16.67
CA THR A 98 11.98 -5.85 -16.06
C THR A 98 12.06 -5.94 -14.53
N LEU A 99 12.92 -6.81 -14.01
CA LEU A 99 13.13 -6.96 -12.57
C LEU A 99 13.69 -5.68 -11.94
N ASP A 100 14.61 -4.99 -12.62
CA ASP A 100 15.20 -3.73 -12.13
C ASP A 100 14.15 -2.61 -12.03
N LEU A 101 13.25 -2.50 -13.03
CA LEU A 101 12.13 -1.58 -12.95
C LEU A 101 11.22 -1.90 -11.76
N ASP A 102 10.77 -3.15 -11.66
CA ASP A 102 9.85 -3.56 -10.60
C ASP A 102 10.49 -3.45 -9.21
N CYS A 103 11.79 -3.75 -9.05
CA CYS A 103 12.51 -3.55 -7.80
C CYS A 103 12.49 -2.10 -7.35
N LYS A 104 12.73 -1.17 -8.27
CA LYS A 104 12.68 0.27 -7.96
C LYS A 104 11.29 0.68 -7.49
N LEU A 105 10.25 0.29 -8.22
CA LEU A 105 8.86 0.62 -7.90
C LEU A 105 8.40 0.00 -6.57
N ASP A 106 8.85 -1.22 -6.28
CA ASP A 106 8.55 -1.90 -5.02
C ASP A 106 9.32 -1.29 -3.83
N ALA A 107 10.55 -0.86 -4.03
CA ALA A 107 11.30 -0.13 -3.00
C ALA A 107 10.60 1.20 -2.63
N GLU A 108 10.02 1.91 -3.60
CA GLU A 108 9.20 3.11 -3.36
C GLU A 108 7.92 2.78 -2.57
N LEU A 109 7.26 1.66 -2.86
CA LEU A 109 6.11 1.19 -2.10
C LEU A 109 6.50 0.85 -0.65
N LEU A 110 7.59 0.11 -0.45
CA LEU A 110 8.11 -0.23 0.88
C LEU A 110 8.51 1.02 1.67
N GLU A 111 9.08 2.03 1.03
CA GLU A 111 9.34 3.35 1.64
C GLU A 111 8.04 4.00 2.12
N SER A 112 6.98 3.95 1.30
CA SER A 112 5.67 4.50 1.65
C SER A 112 5.04 3.75 2.83
N LEU A 113 5.15 2.41 2.86
CA LEU A 113 4.70 1.58 4.00
C LEU A 113 5.49 1.90 5.27
N TRP A 114 6.80 2.11 5.18
CA TRP A 114 7.64 2.52 6.31
C TRP A 114 7.19 3.85 6.91
N ARG A 115 6.94 4.86 6.08
CA ARG A 115 6.44 6.17 6.53
C ARG A 115 5.08 6.06 7.19
N ASN A 116 4.25 5.13 6.76
CA ASN A 116 2.89 4.92 7.24
C ASN A 116 2.75 3.72 8.21
N ARG A 117 3.85 3.18 8.75
CA ARG A 117 3.85 1.94 9.56
C ARG A 117 2.94 2.00 10.78
N LEU A 118 2.70 3.19 11.35
CA LEU A 118 1.76 3.36 12.47
C LEU A 118 0.31 3.10 12.06
N ILE A 119 -0.06 3.38 10.80
CA ILE A 119 -1.38 3.04 10.25
C ILE A 119 -1.53 1.52 10.16
N VAL A 120 -0.49 0.83 9.70
CA VAL A 120 -0.47 -0.64 9.66
C VAL A 120 -0.60 -1.23 11.06
N ALA A 121 0.10 -0.66 12.04
CA ALA A 121 -0.06 -1.05 13.44
C ALA A 121 -1.49 -0.86 13.96
N ALA A 122 -2.13 0.25 13.58
CA ALA A 122 -3.52 0.54 13.95
C ALA A 122 -4.49 -0.46 13.28
N LEU A 123 -4.27 -0.82 12.01
CA LEU A 123 -5.07 -1.81 11.28
C LEU A 123 -4.99 -3.20 11.94
N ASP A 124 -3.82 -3.65 12.33
CA ASP A 124 -3.63 -4.94 13.02
C ASP A 124 -4.40 -5.01 14.35
N ARG A 125 -4.45 -3.87 15.08
CA ARG A 125 -5.13 -3.77 16.37
C ARG A 125 -6.61 -3.45 16.28
N ALA A 126 -7.10 -3.05 15.11
CA ALA A 126 -8.50 -2.69 14.88
C ALA A 126 -9.36 -3.86 14.39
N ALA A 127 -8.93 -5.11 14.61
CA ALA A 127 -9.58 -6.32 14.08
C ALA A 127 -10.93 -6.67 14.74
N GLY A 128 -11.47 -5.82 15.63
CA GLY A 128 -12.74 -6.01 16.33
C GLY A 128 -13.66 -4.79 16.27
N PRO A 129 -14.91 -4.94 16.84
CA PRO A 129 -15.82 -3.80 16.98
C PRO A 129 -15.15 -2.65 17.76
N PRO A 130 -15.40 -1.38 17.43
CA PRO A 130 -16.32 -0.89 16.41
C PRO A 130 -15.73 -0.67 15.00
N CYS A 131 -14.51 -1.12 14.72
CA CYS A 131 -13.76 -0.79 13.50
C CYS A 131 -13.81 -1.89 12.43
N LEU A 132 -14.51 -2.99 12.66
CA LEU A 132 -14.48 -4.16 11.76
C LEU A 132 -14.90 -3.83 10.33
N ASP A 133 -15.98 -3.07 10.16
CA ASP A 133 -16.50 -2.62 8.87
C ASP A 133 -15.52 -1.66 8.16
N ILE A 134 -14.88 -0.76 8.91
CA ILE A 134 -13.89 0.19 8.39
C ILE A 134 -12.67 -0.56 7.84
N VAL A 135 -12.16 -1.52 8.61
CA VAL A 135 -11.00 -2.34 8.21
C VAL A 135 -11.36 -3.25 7.04
N SER A 136 -12.56 -3.84 7.06
CA SER A 136 -13.03 -4.71 5.98
C SER A 136 -13.21 -3.95 4.66
N ASP A 137 -13.75 -2.72 4.71
CA ASP A 137 -13.86 -1.86 3.53
C ASP A 137 -12.48 -1.50 2.95
N PHE A 138 -11.54 -1.11 3.81
CA PHE A 138 -10.16 -0.82 3.40
C PHE A 138 -9.52 -2.03 2.71
N ARG A 139 -9.59 -3.22 3.33
CA ARG A 139 -9.02 -4.46 2.75
C ARG A 139 -9.67 -4.82 1.42
N ARG A 140 -11.00 -4.68 1.30
CA ARG A 140 -11.71 -4.94 0.06
C ARG A 140 -11.23 -4.03 -1.07
N ARG A 141 -11.06 -2.73 -0.81
CA ARG A 141 -10.56 -1.75 -1.80
C ARG A 141 -9.12 -2.05 -2.20
N MET A 142 -8.26 -2.37 -1.25
CA MET A 142 -6.89 -2.81 -1.52
C MET A 142 -6.86 -4.04 -2.43
N ARG A 143 -7.66 -5.04 -2.09
CA ARG A 143 -7.76 -6.27 -2.88
C ARG A 143 -8.25 -6.00 -4.30
N SER A 144 -9.28 -5.18 -4.46
CA SER A 144 -9.81 -4.79 -5.77
C SER A 144 -8.76 -4.05 -6.62
N MET A 145 -8.02 -3.12 -6.03
CA MET A 145 -6.96 -2.37 -6.72
C MET A 145 -5.85 -3.29 -7.22
N VAL A 146 -5.35 -4.18 -6.36
CA VAL A 146 -4.28 -5.14 -6.73
C VAL A 146 -4.81 -6.15 -7.74
N GLY A 147 -6.02 -6.70 -7.53
CA GLY A 147 -6.63 -7.69 -8.41
C GLY A 147 -6.84 -7.17 -9.83
N SER A 148 -7.36 -5.96 -9.98
CA SER A 148 -7.53 -5.32 -11.31
C SER A 148 -6.20 -5.20 -12.06
N ARG A 149 -5.12 -4.88 -11.34
CA ARG A 149 -3.78 -4.79 -11.93
C ARG A 149 -3.23 -6.16 -12.34
N ILE A 150 -3.42 -7.19 -11.51
CA ILE A 150 -2.99 -8.57 -11.82
C ILE A 150 -3.74 -9.10 -13.05
N ALA A 151 -5.06 -8.92 -13.10
CA ALA A 151 -5.87 -9.32 -14.26
C ALA A 151 -5.39 -8.65 -15.55
N LEU A 152 -5.10 -7.34 -15.50
CA LEU A 152 -4.56 -6.62 -16.65
C LEU A 152 -3.20 -7.20 -17.09
N LYS A 153 -2.29 -7.47 -16.16
CA LYS A 153 -0.97 -8.04 -16.48
C LYS A 153 -1.06 -9.46 -17.07
N GLN A 154 -2.04 -10.27 -16.66
CA GLN A 154 -2.31 -11.56 -17.27
C GLN A 154 -2.85 -11.39 -18.70
N GLN A 155 -3.78 -10.47 -18.93
CA GLN A 155 -4.31 -10.18 -20.27
C GLN A 155 -3.24 -9.66 -21.23
N GLU A 156 -2.30 -8.85 -20.74
CA GLU A 156 -1.18 -8.31 -21.50
C GLU A 156 -0.04 -9.35 -21.72
N GLY A 157 -0.13 -10.53 -21.09
CA GLY A 157 0.87 -11.60 -21.20
C GLY A 157 2.15 -11.40 -20.38
N TRP A 158 2.10 -10.52 -19.37
CA TRP A 158 3.23 -10.31 -18.45
C TRP A 158 3.29 -11.39 -17.36
N LEU A 159 2.12 -11.87 -16.96
CA LEU A 159 1.96 -12.90 -15.95
C LEU A 159 1.28 -14.14 -16.55
N ARG A 160 1.57 -15.29 -15.99
CA ARG A 160 0.96 -16.56 -16.36
C ARG A 160 -0.56 -16.49 -16.19
N ALA A 161 -1.29 -16.84 -17.24
CA ALA A 161 -2.76 -16.89 -17.24
C ALA A 161 -3.33 -18.16 -16.58
N ASP A 162 -2.49 -19.21 -16.38
CA ASP A 162 -2.86 -20.46 -15.72
C ASP A 162 -2.78 -20.41 -14.19
N VAL A 163 -2.30 -19.30 -13.61
CA VAL A 163 -2.30 -19.07 -12.17
C VAL A 163 -3.52 -18.24 -11.80
N ASP A 164 -4.29 -18.70 -10.81
CA ASP A 164 -5.43 -17.96 -10.29
C ASP A 164 -4.99 -16.56 -9.83
N PRO A 165 -5.57 -15.47 -10.38
CA PRO A 165 -5.22 -14.10 -10.01
C PRO A 165 -5.44 -13.82 -8.53
N GLU A 166 -6.43 -14.44 -7.88
CA GLU A 166 -6.68 -14.27 -6.45
C GLU A 166 -5.53 -14.83 -5.60
N VAL A 167 -4.90 -15.93 -6.02
CA VAL A 167 -3.70 -16.48 -5.35
C VAL A 167 -2.53 -15.50 -5.46
N ILE A 168 -2.34 -14.89 -6.63
CA ILE A 168 -1.28 -13.88 -6.80
C ILE A 168 -1.54 -12.67 -5.89
N VAL A 169 -2.80 -12.21 -5.81
CA VAL A 169 -3.22 -11.12 -4.92
C VAL A 169 -2.94 -11.46 -3.46
N ASP A 170 -3.27 -12.69 -3.02
CA ASP A 170 -3.03 -13.14 -1.65
C ASP A 170 -1.53 -13.17 -1.32
N VAL A 171 -0.69 -13.66 -2.22
CA VAL A 171 0.77 -13.69 -2.04
C VAL A 171 1.33 -12.27 -1.93
N LEU A 172 0.90 -11.37 -2.81
CA LEU A 172 1.36 -9.98 -2.81
C LEU A 172 0.94 -9.26 -1.53
N LEU A 173 -0.36 -9.24 -1.23
CA LEU A 173 -0.88 -8.54 -0.05
C LEU A 173 -0.31 -9.13 1.25
N GLY A 174 -0.26 -10.46 1.37
CA GLY A 174 0.32 -11.14 2.52
C GLY A 174 1.80 -10.81 2.73
N THR A 175 2.58 -10.71 1.65
CA THR A 175 3.99 -10.32 1.72
C THR A 175 4.16 -8.88 2.19
N TYR A 176 3.42 -7.93 1.62
CA TYR A 176 3.51 -6.53 2.03
C TYR A 176 2.98 -6.29 3.45
N GLU A 177 1.92 -6.98 3.86
CA GLU A 177 1.46 -6.97 5.26
C GLU A 177 2.55 -7.54 6.20
N GLY A 178 3.19 -8.63 5.82
CA GLY A 178 4.31 -9.23 6.57
C GLY A 178 5.49 -8.27 6.71
N TYR A 179 5.88 -7.58 5.63
CA TYR A 179 6.91 -6.56 5.67
C TYR A 179 6.52 -5.38 6.57
N ALA A 180 5.31 -4.88 6.44
CA ALA A 180 4.82 -3.77 7.25
C ALA A 180 4.80 -4.12 8.75
N ARG A 181 4.34 -5.32 9.14
CA ARG A 181 4.44 -5.80 10.54
C ARG A 181 5.88 -5.91 11.01
N ARG A 182 6.77 -6.46 10.19
CA ARG A 182 8.21 -6.55 10.53
C ARG A 182 8.81 -5.18 10.77
N MET A 183 8.44 -4.17 9.99
CA MET A 183 8.89 -2.79 10.14
C MET A 183 8.52 -2.17 11.48
N LEU A 184 7.42 -2.60 12.13
CA LEU A 184 7.00 -2.06 13.43
C LEU A 184 8.02 -2.30 14.54
N GLY A 185 8.76 -3.41 14.48
CA GLY A 185 9.81 -3.75 15.46
C GLY A 185 11.18 -3.13 15.15
N MET A 186 11.34 -2.44 14.02
CA MET A 186 12.64 -1.95 13.56
C MET A 186 12.93 -0.53 14.04
N LYS A 187 14.15 -0.30 14.55
CA LYS A 187 14.61 1.03 14.97
C LYS A 187 15.16 1.85 13.79
N ALA A 188 15.72 1.18 12.80
CA ALA A 188 16.30 1.80 11.61
C ALA A 188 15.57 1.35 10.35
N LYS A 189 15.56 2.23 9.35
CA LYS A 189 14.99 1.96 8.04
C LYS A 189 15.75 0.80 7.37
N PRO A 190 15.03 -0.22 6.85
CA PRO A 190 15.63 -1.31 6.11
C PRO A 190 16.20 -0.87 4.75
N ASP A 191 17.02 -1.73 4.17
CA ASP A 191 17.40 -1.66 2.76
C ASP A 191 16.26 -2.21 1.91
N PHE A 192 15.43 -1.30 1.39
CA PHE A 192 14.24 -1.67 0.62
C PHE A 192 14.57 -2.20 -0.78
N ASP A 193 15.66 -1.75 -1.40
CA ASP A 193 16.11 -2.29 -2.69
C ASP A 193 16.46 -3.78 -2.54
N ARG A 194 17.16 -4.14 -1.45
CA ARG A 194 17.48 -5.53 -1.14
C ARG A 194 16.22 -6.36 -0.86
N TRP A 195 15.24 -5.81 -0.14
CA TRP A 195 13.99 -6.54 0.17
C TRP A 195 13.16 -6.75 -1.09
N ALA A 196 12.97 -5.71 -1.90
CA ALA A 196 12.24 -5.78 -3.16
C ALA A 196 12.89 -6.79 -4.11
N ARG A 197 14.21 -6.73 -4.28
CA ARG A 197 14.94 -7.65 -5.17
C ARG A 197 14.83 -9.10 -4.72
N ALA A 198 14.97 -9.39 -3.43
CA ALA A 198 14.85 -10.73 -2.90
C ALA A 198 13.44 -11.31 -3.14
N PHE A 199 12.39 -10.53 -2.83
CA PHE A 199 11.02 -10.95 -3.03
C PHE A 199 10.66 -11.14 -4.51
N LEU A 200 10.97 -10.14 -5.35
CA LEU A 200 10.61 -10.18 -6.76
C LEU A 200 11.38 -11.26 -7.52
N SER A 201 12.63 -11.54 -7.16
CA SER A 201 13.37 -12.65 -7.75
C SER A 201 12.67 -13.99 -7.51
N LEU A 202 12.17 -14.23 -6.29
CA LEU A 202 11.38 -15.42 -5.98
C LEU A 202 10.06 -15.46 -6.75
N LEU A 203 9.34 -14.32 -6.77
CA LEU A 203 8.06 -14.20 -7.44
C LEU A 203 8.17 -14.43 -8.94
N TYR A 204 9.14 -13.79 -9.59
CA TYR A 204 9.34 -13.90 -11.04
C TYR A 204 9.70 -15.31 -11.51
N GLN A 205 10.40 -16.08 -10.69
CA GLN A 205 10.69 -17.50 -11.00
C GLN A 205 9.43 -18.36 -10.99
N GLY A 206 8.40 -18.00 -10.17
CA GLY A 206 7.17 -18.76 -10.01
C GLY A 206 6.01 -18.36 -10.92
N ILE A 207 5.82 -17.04 -11.18
CA ILE A 207 4.60 -16.51 -11.83
C ILE A 207 4.83 -15.93 -13.23
N ARG A 208 6.07 -15.82 -13.68
CA ARG A 208 6.35 -15.34 -15.03
C ARG A 208 5.93 -16.38 -16.06
N ASP A 209 5.32 -15.94 -17.16
CA ASP A 209 5.02 -16.82 -18.28
C ASP A 209 6.33 -17.32 -18.95
N PRO A 210 6.64 -18.62 -18.88
CA PRO A 210 7.86 -19.17 -19.46
C PRO A 210 7.89 -19.05 -20.99
N SER A 211 6.73 -18.94 -21.65
CA SER A 211 6.64 -18.79 -23.12
C SER A 211 6.96 -17.37 -23.59
N SER A 212 6.93 -16.38 -22.70
CA SER A 212 7.26 -14.99 -23.02
C SER A 212 8.71 -14.79 -23.47
N GLY A 213 9.63 -15.73 -23.12
CA GLY A 213 11.02 -15.72 -23.56
C GLY A 213 11.32 -16.59 -24.81
N ALA A 214 10.46 -17.58 -25.11
CA ALA A 214 10.72 -18.55 -26.18
C ALA A 214 10.28 -18.06 -27.58
N ARG A 215 9.42 -17.05 -27.66
CA ARG A 215 8.92 -16.53 -28.95
C ARG A 215 9.91 -15.63 -29.68
N ALA A 216 10.96 -15.15 -29.01
CA ALA A 216 12.00 -14.34 -29.64
C ALA A 216 13.02 -15.15 -30.46
N SER A 217 13.11 -16.46 -30.22
CA SER A 217 14.09 -17.33 -30.92
C SER A 217 13.54 -18.04 -32.17
N ALA A 218 12.21 -17.97 -32.43
CA ALA A 218 11.58 -18.71 -33.52
C ALA A 218 11.37 -17.94 -34.82
N THR A 219 11.82 -16.67 -34.90
CA THR A 219 11.61 -15.81 -36.07
C THR A 219 12.88 -15.49 -36.87
N HIS A 220 13.95 -16.25 -36.63
CA HIS A 220 15.16 -16.20 -37.45
C HIS A 220 15.55 -17.61 -37.90
N THR A 221 14.78 -18.17 -38.84
CA THR A 221 15.21 -19.24 -39.74
C THR A 221 14.54 -19.01 -41.08
#